data_839293c5ced3a1e6ae917752dd502177
#
_entry.id   839293c5ced3a1e6ae917752dd502177
#
_cell.length_a   1.000
_cell.length_b   1.000
_cell.length_c   1.000
_cell.angle_alpha   90.00
_cell.angle_beta   90.00
_cell.angle_gamma   90.00
#
_symmetry.space_group_name_H-M   'P 1'
#
loop_
_entity.id
_entity.type
_entity.pdbx_description
1 polymer ?
#
loop_
_entity_poly.entity_id
_entity_poly.type
_entity_poly.pdbx_seq_one_letter_code
_entity_poly.pdbx_strand_id
1 'polypeptide(L)'
;IDYPEHDIEEETYASLNKTVTDTLSKVNHLIKTADMGKMVRDGVNLVILGKPNVGKSSLLNFLLDEERAIVTDVPGTTRDTVEEYFNIAGIPVRITDTAGVRDTDDIVEKIGVEISMERAENADLILLLIDMSRPLEDDDRRLIEFVQGRKYVLLENKTDLEISVDKDETEKLL
;
A
#
# COMPACT_ATOMS: atom_id res chain seq x y z
N ILE A 1 6.87 67.58 -10.94
CA ILE A 1 6.20 66.58 -10.07
C ILE A 1 7.28 65.61 -9.71
N ASP A 2 7.98 65.91 -8.60
CA ASP A 2 9.00 65.02 -8.02
C ASP A 2 8.27 63.86 -7.37
N TYR A 3 8.52 62.65 -7.89
CA TYR A 3 8.30 61.48 -7.12
C TYR A 3 9.47 61.32 -6.17
N PRO A 4 9.28 61.29 -4.87
CA PRO A 4 10.36 60.96 -3.97
C PRO A 4 10.82 59.57 -4.31
N GLU A 5 12.10 59.42 -4.63
CA GLU A 5 12.74 58.13 -4.68
C GLU A 5 12.55 57.48 -3.31
N HIS A 6 11.64 56.52 -3.25
CA HIS A 6 11.55 55.67 -2.10
C HIS A 6 12.83 54.86 -2.08
N ASP A 7 13.74 55.25 -1.20
CA ASP A 7 14.82 54.40 -0.77
C ASP A 7 14.19 53.03 -0.34
N ILE A 8 14.31 52.09 -1.22
CA ILE A 8 13.97 50.71 -0.88
C ILE A 8 15.07 50.25 0.03
N GLU A 9 14.86 50.44 1.33
CA GLU A 9 15.83 50.13 2.37
C GLU A 9 16.31 48.67 2.26
N GLU A 10 17.57 48.46 2.60
CA GLU A 10 18.16 47.09 2.67
C GLU A 10 17.32 46.13 3.54
N GLU A 11 16.57 46.67 4.53
CA GLU A 11 15.55 45.93 5.29
C GLU A 11 14.49 45.26 4.42
N THR A 12 14.16 45.80 3.26
CA THR A 12 13.18 45.23 2.33
C THR A 12 13.70 43.94 1.72
N TYR A 13 14.99 43.84 1.41
CA TYR A 13 15.62 42.60 0.89
C TYR A 13 15.68 41.51 1.92
N ALA A 14 16.02 41.82 3.16
CA ALA A 14 16.06 40.85 4.26
C ALA A 14 14.63 40.34 4.58
N SER A 15 13.66 41.23 4.62
CA SER A 15 12.24 40.89 4.84
C SER A 15 11.69 40.05 3.69
N LEU A 16 12.01 40.40 2.45
CA LEU A 16 11.61 39.65 1.26
C LEU A 16 12.22 38.23 1.26
N ASN A 17 13.53 38.12 1.52
CA ASN A 17 14.20 36.81 1.59
C ASN A 17 13.62 35.93 2.70
N LYS A 18 13.31 36.51 3.86
CA LYS A 18 12.65 35.77 4.95
C LYS A 18 11.29 35.25 4.51
N THR A 19 10.46 36.11 3.93
CA THR A 19 9.11 35.75 3.46
C THR A 19 9.18 34.66 2.38
N VAL A 20 10.11 34.76 1.44
CA VAL A 20 10.32 33.74 0.39
C VAL A 20 10.77 32.41 1.01
N THR A 21 11.72 32.43 1.94
CA THR A 21 12.21 31.23 2.62
C THR A 21 11.12 30.55 3.44
N ASP A 22 10.34 31.31 4.19
CA ASP A 22 9.21 30.80 4.97
C ASP A 22 8.12 30.21 4.06
N THR A 23 7.85 30.86 2.93
CA THR A 23 6.89 30.36 1.94
C THR A 23 7.37 29.10 1.27
N LEU A 24 8.64 29.02 0.87
CA LEU A 24 9.27 27.82 0.31
C LEU A 24 9.21 26.64 1.31
N SER A 25 9.48 26.91 2.57
CA SER A 25 9.38 25.89 3.62
C SER A 25 7.96 25.35 3.75
N LYS A 26 6.95 26.23 3.76
CA LYS A 26 5.53 25.83 3.81
C LYS A 26 5.12 25.03 2.58
N VAL A 27 5.49 25.48 1.38
CA VAL A 27 5.21 24.77 0.13
C VAL A 27 5.86 23.39 0.11
N ASN A 28 7.13 23.29 0.50
CA ASN A 28 7.82 22.01 0.60
C ASN A 28 7.18 21.07 1.64
N HIS A 29 6.69 21.61 2.75
CA HIS A 29 5.94 20.82 3.73
C HIS A 29 4.62 20.32 3.13
N LEU A 30 3.86 21.15 2.43
CA LEU A 30 2.63 20.75 1.76
C LEU A 30 2.87 19.68 0.69
N ILE A 31 3.94 19.80 -0.11
CA ILE A 31 4.30 18.79 -1.11
C ILE A 31 4.63 17.46 -0.42
N LYS A 32 5.42 17.47 0.64
CA LYS A 32 5.77 16.25 1.39
C LYS A 32 4.55 15.56 2.03
N THR A 33 3.55 16.32 2.42
CA THR A 33 2.32 15.79 3.06
C THR A 33 1.18 15.55 2.08
N ALA A 34 1.33 15.94 0.81
CA ALA A 34 0.29 15.79 -0.22
C ALA A 34 -0.11 14.32 -0.44
N ASP A 35 0.87 13.41 -0.50
CA ASP A 35 0.61 11.97 -0.66
C ASP A 35 -0.15 11.40 0.54
N MET A 36 0.20 11.82 1.75
CA MET A 36 -0.53 11.42 2.96
C MET A 36 -1.96 11.97 2.96
N GLY A 37 -2.15 13.24 2.55
CA GLY A 37 -3.47 13.84 2.40
C GLY A 37 -4.33 13.10 1.35
N LYS A 38 -3.72 12.64 0.26
CA LYS A 38 -4.37 11.81 -0.75
C LYS A 38 -4.79 10.45 -0.17
N MET A 39 -3.91 9.77 0.57
CA MET A 39 -4.23 8.50 1.21
C MET A 39 -5.39 8.63 2.21
N VAL A 40 -5.44 9.70 2.99
CA VAL A 40 -6.54 9.94 3.95
C VAL A 40 -7.85 10.21 3.23
N ARG A 41 -7.83 10.90 2.09
CA ARG A 41 -9.03 11.28 1.33
C ARG A 41 -9.54 10.17 0.43
N ASP A 42 -8.64 9.57 -0.37
CA ASP A 42 -8.98 8.63 -1.45
C ASP A 42 -8.87 7.17 -1.00
N GLY A 43 -8.23 6.95 0.15
CA GLY A 43 -7.90 5.63 0.67
C GLY A 43 -6.67 5.02 0.01
N VAL A 44 -6.31 3.83 0.49
CA VAL A 44 -5.18 3.02 0.00
C VAL A 44 -5.73 1.77 -0.68
N ASN A 45 -5.35 1.53 -1.91
CA ASN A 45 -5.66 0.29 -2.62
C ASN A 45 -4.64 -0.79 -2.23
N LEU A 46 -5.09 -1.78 -1.47
CA LEU A 46 -4.29 -2.88 -0.94
C LEU A 46 -4.55 -4.15 -1.72
N VAL A 47 -3.51 -4.84 -2.12
CA VAL A 47 -3.60 -6.17 -2.73
C VAL A 47 -2.81 -7.18 -1.90
N ILE A 48 -3.40 -8.36 -1.67
CA ILE A 48 -2.77 -9.47 -0.96
C ILE A 48 -2.29 -10.48 -2.00
N LEU A 49 -0.97 -10.62 -2.11
CA LEU A 49 -0.32 -11.60 -2.98
C LEU A 49 0.20 -12.79 -2.18
N GLY A 50 0.28 -13.92 -2.83
CA GLY A 50 0.84 -15.15 -2.26
C GLY A 50 0.20 -16.37 -2.94
N LYS A 51 0.88 -17.50 -2.86
CA LYS A 51 0.41 -18.78 -3.41
C LYS A 51 -0.91 -19.24 -2.75
N PRO A 52 -1.62 -20.17 -3.33
CA PRO A 52 -2.74 -20.83 -2.67
C PRO A 52 -2.34 -21.42 -1.32
N ASN A 53 -3.27 -21.43 -0.38
CA ASN A 53 -3.09 -22.01 0.96
C ASN A 53 -1.97 -21.37 1.83
N VAL A 54 -1.40 -20.24 1.42
CA VAL A 54 -0.41 -19.48 2.21
C VAL A 54 -1.04 -18.73 3.38
N GLY A 55 -2.38 -18.61 3.42
CA GLY A 55 -3.10 -17.94 4.51
C GLY A 55 -3.71 -16.59 4.15
N LYS A 56 -3.85 -16.25 2.85
CA LYS A 56 -4.45 -14.99 2.40
C LYS A 56 -5.85 -14.75 2.96
N SER A 57 -6.72 -15.77 2.90
CA SER A 57 -8.09 -15.69 3.43
C SER A 57 -8.12 -15.50 4.96
N SER A 58 -7.19 -16.14 5.67
CA SER A 58 -7.06 -15.98 7.12
C SER A 58 -6.64 -14.56 7.49
N LEU A 59 -5.66 -14.01 6.76
CA LEU A 59 -5.22 -12.63 6.94
C LEU A 59 -6.34 -11.63 6.62
N LEU A 60 -7.05 -11.84 5.51
CA LEU A 60 -8.19 -11.00 5.14
C LEU A 60 -9.26 -11.00 6.23
N ASN A 61 -9.67 -12.18 6.69
CA ASN A 61 -10.68 -12.30 7.74
C ASN A 61 -10.21 -11.62 9.04
N PHE A 62 -8.95 -11.80 9.42
CA PHE A 62 -8.38 -11.12 10.57
C PHE A 62 -8.44 -9.59 10.44
N LEU A 63 -8.03 -9.04 9.30
CA LEU A 63 -8.10 -7.60 9.04
C LEU A 63 -9.54 -7.07 9.07
N LEU A 64 -10.49 -7.82 8.54
CA LEU A 64 -11.90 -7.43 8.52
C LEU A 64 -12.56 -7.55 9.89
N ASP A 65 -12.18 -8.52 10.72
CA ASP A 65 -12.76 -8.73 12.04
C ASP A 65 -12.28 -7.70 13.07
N GLU A 66 -11.01 -7.32 13.04
CA GLU A 66 -10.45 -6.32 13.96
C GLU A 66 -10.88 -4.89 13.63
N GLU A 67 -11.05 -4.56 12.34
CA GLU A 67 -11.23 -3.19 11.86
C GLU A 67 -12.66 -2.89 11.39
N ARG A 68 -13.65 -3.70 11.76
CA ARG A 68 -15.08 -3.49 11.43
C ARG A 68 -15.71 -2.25 12.04
N ALA A 69 -14.93 -1.26 12.46
CA ALA A 69 -15.46 0.01 12.91
C ALA A 69 -15.59 0.98 11.72
N ILE A 70 -16.85 1.16 11.29
CA ILE A 70 -17.32 2.23 10.41
C ILE A 70 -17.17 1.96 8.91
N VAL A 71 -17.99 1.08 8.38
CA VAL A 71 -18.45 1.22 6.99
C VAL A 71 -19.41 2.42 6.98
N THR A 72 -18.90 3.60 6.65
CA THR A 72 -19.78 4.68 6.20
C THR A 72 -20.25 4.29 4.81
N ASP A 73 -21.58 4.32 4.62
CA ASP A 73 -22.21 4.17 3.31
C ASP A 73 -21.57 5.17 2.33
N VAL A 74 -20.60 4.71 1.54
CA VAL A 74 -20.09 5.48 0.42
C VAL A 74 -21.08 5.28 -0.73
N PRO A 75 -21.84 6.32 -1.13
CA PRO A 75 -22.80 6.17 -2.23
C PRO A 75 -22.02 5.95 -3.53
N GLY A 76 -22.22 4.83 -4.21
CA GLY A 76 -21.67 4.57 -5.54
C GLY A 76 -21.05 3.18 -5.76
N THR A 77 -21.11 2.26 -4.80
CA THR A 77 -20.62 0.88 -5.00
C THR A 77 -21.62 0.10 -5.85
N THR A 78 -21.38 0.05 -7.15
CA THR A 78 -22.09 -0.84 -8.08
C THR A 78 -21.55 -2.28 -7.93
N ARG A 79 -22.45 -3.23 -8.01
CA ARG A 79 -22.44 -4.63 -7.62
C ARG A 79 -21.46 -5.59 -8.34
N ASP A 80 -20.45 -5.13 -9.06
CA ASP A 80 -19.71 -5.99 -9.99
C ASP A 80 -18.27 -6.37 -9.58
N THR A 81 -17.74 -5.81 -8.49
CA THR A 81 -16.46 -6.24 -7.88
C THR A 81 -16.65 -6.39 -6.39
N VAL A 82 -16.25 -7.53 -5.84
CA VAL A 82 -16.28 -7.77 -4.38
C VAL A 82 -15.09 -7.03 -3.79
N GLU A 83 -15.30 -5.74 -3.47
CA GLU A 83 -14.34 -4.90 -2.76
C GLU A 83 -14.69 -4.90 -1.28
N GLU A 84 -13.70 -5.11 -0.44
CA GLU A 84 -13.86 -4.99 1.02
C GLU A 84 -13.17 -3.71 1.48
N TYR A 85 -13.81 -2.98 2.36
CA TYR A 85 -13.30 -1.73 2.92
C TYR A 85 -13.12 -1.87 4.41
N PHE A 86 -12.00 -1.38 4.92
CA PHE A 86 -11.75 -1.27 6.36
C PHE A 86 -10.93 -0.01 6.65
N ASN A 87 -10.74 0.32 7.92
CA ASN A 87 -10.05 1.54 8.32
C ASN A 87 -8.85 1.20 9.21
N ILE A 88 -7.66 1.61 8.81
CA ILE A 88 -6.47 1.48 9.64
C ILE A 88 -6.06 2.86 10.12
N ALA A 89 -6.18 3.11 11.43
CA ALA A 89 -5.76 4.37 12.06
C ALA A 89 -6.32 5.64 11.38
N GLY A 90 -7.56 5.59 10.90
CA GLY A 90 -8.21 6.70 10.22
C GLY A 90 -7.98 6.76 8.71
N ILE A 91 -7.23 5.83 8.13
CA ILE A 91 -6.98 5.73 6.69
C ILE A 91 -7.92 4.67 6.11
N PRO A 92 -8.80 5.02 5.16
CA PRO A 92 -9.59 4.03 4.44
C PRO A 92 -8.69 3.10 3.62
N VAL A 93 -8.87 1.81 3.77
CA VAL A 93 -8.15 0.80 2.97
C VAL A 93 -9.17 0.00 2.18
N ARG A 94 -8.95 -0.11 0.89
CA ARG A 94 -9.74 -0.92 -0.03
C ARG A 94 -8.93 -2.13 -0.43
N ILE A 95 -9.45 -3.34 -0.14
CA ILE A 95 -8.87 -4.57 -0.69
C ILE A 95 -9.56 -4.89 -2.00
N THR A 96 -8.77 -4.90 -3.06
CA THR A 96 -9.19 -5.35 -4.38
C THR A 96 -8.88 -6.83 -4.49
N ASP A 97 -9.86 -7.64 -4.93
CA ASP A 97 -9.73 -9.09 -5.15
C ASP A 97 -9.99 -10.00 -3.95
N THR A 98 -11.14 -9.80 -3.32
CA THR A 98 -11.61 -10.77 -2.32
C THR A 98 -12.11 -12.09 -2.94
N ALA A 99 -12.40 -12.14 -4.25
CA ALA A 99 -12.86 -13.34 -4.95
C ALA A 99 -11.76 -14.42 -5.02
N GLY A 100 -10.53 -14.05 -5.41
CA GLY A 100 -9.39 -14.98 -5.42
C GLY A 100 -8.89 -15.40 -4.02
N VAL A 101 -9.37 -14.71 -2.97
CA VAL A 101 -9.06 -15.03 -1.57
C VAL A 101 -10.11 -15.97 -0.96
N ARG A 102 -11.34 -16.01 -1.51
CA ARG A 102 -12.46 -16.81 -0.98
C ARG A 102 -12.69 -18.15 -1.70
N ASP A 103 -12.27 -18.26 -2.95
CA ASP A 103 -12.50 -19.48 -3.74
C ASP A 103 -11.35 -20.48 -3.55
N THR A 104 -11.69 -21.59 -2.93
CA THR A 104 -10.81 -22.73 -2.64
C THR A 104 -11.15 -23.91 -3.54
N ASP A 105 -10.92 -23.86 -4.85
CA ASP A 105 -11.01 -25.06 -5.68
C ASP A 105 -9.89 -25.15 -6.73
N ASP A 106 -9.23 -26.27 -6.74
CA ASP A 106 -7.93 -26.69 -7.27
C ASP A 106 -7.62 -26.48 -8.78
N ILE A 107 -8.50 -25.91 -9.57
CA ILE A 107 -8.31 -25.82 -11.04
C ILE A 107 -7.87 -24.42 -11.51
N VAL A 108 -7.90 -23.42 -10.64
CA VAL A 108 -7.63 -22.01 -10.95
C VAL A 108 -6.24 -21.54 -10.51
N GLU A 109 -5.40 -22.42 -9.99
CA GLU A 109 -4.17 -22.08 -9.26
C GLU A 109 -3.15 -21.25 -10.06
N LYS A 110 -2.83 -21.64 -11.31
CA LYS A 110 -1.86 -20.88 -12.13
C LYS A 110 -2.46 -19.60 -12.69
N ILE A 111 -3.73 -19.62 -13.06
CA ILE A 111 -4.47 -18.44 -13.53
C ILE A 111 -4.61 -17.42 -12.41
N GLY A 112 -4.75 -17.88 -11.16
CA GLY A 112 -4.89 -17.02 -9.97
C GLY A 112 -3.67 -16.15 -9.66
N VAL A 113 -2.45 -16.67 -9.83
CA VAL A 113 -1.22 -15.89 -9.57
C VAL A 113 -1.06 -14.78 -10.61
N GLU A 114 -1.25 -15.07 -11.89
CA GLU A 114 -1.13 -14.08 -12.97
C GLU A 114 -2.18 -12.97 -12.85
N ILE A 115 -3.45 -13.32 -12.59
CA ILE A 115 -4.52 -12.34 -12.36
C ILE A 115 -4.23 -11.49 -11.12
N SER A 116 -3.73 -12.09 -10.05
CA SER A 116 -3.39 -11.36 -8.83
C SER A 116 -2.21 -10.40 -9.06
N MET A 117 -1.23 -10.78 -9.87
CA MET A 117 -0.12 -9.90 -10.27
C MET A 117 -0.63 -8.73 -11.14
N GLU A 118 -1.48 -8.98 -12.12
CA GLU A 118 -2.08 -7.95 -12.97
C GLU A 118 -2.86 -6.90 -12.13
N ARG A 119 -3.63 -7.36 -11.14
CA ARG A 119 -4.34 -6.46 -10.22
C ARG A 119 -3.40 -5.68 -9.30
N ALA A 120 -2.30 -6.29 -8.90
CA ALA A 120 -1.29 -5.64 -8.06
C ALA A 120 -0.49 -4.57 -8.80
N GLU A 121 -0.54 -4.49 -10.14
CA GLU A 121 0.10 -3.42 -10.91
C GLU A 121 -0.38 -2.03 -10.52
N ASN A 122 -1.65 -1.91 -10.13
CA ASN A 122 -2.29 -0.64 -9.75
C ASN A 122 -2.49 -0.50 -8.24
N ALA A 123 -1.88 -1.36 -7.43
CA ALA A 123 -1.95 -1.28 -5.98
C ALA A 123 -1.07 -0.16 -5.42
N ASP A 124 -1.58 0.55 -4.42
CA ASP A 124 -0.80 1.51 -3.65
C ASP A 124 0.15 0.80 -2.67
N LEU A 125 -0.26 -0.38 -2.18
CA LEU A 125 0.49 -1.24 -1.27
C LEU A 125 0.19 -2.71 -1.57
N ILE A 126 1.22 -3.54 -1.53
CA ILE A 126 1.12 -4.99 -1.70
C ILE A 126 1.48 -5.68 -0.37
N LEU A 127 0.64 -6.60 0.10
CA LEU A 127 1.01 -7.55 1.15
C LEU A 127 1.40 -8.86 0.49
N LEU A 128 2.68 -9.20 0.51
CA LEU A 128 3.16 -10.47 -0.02
C LEU A 128 3.28 -11.49 1.12
N LEU A 129 2.47 -12.55 1.06
CA LEU A 129 2.50 -13.64 2.03
C LEU A 129 3.36 -14.79 1.52
N ILE A 130 4.26 -15.27 2.38
CA ILE A 130 5.10 -16.43 2.14
C ILE A 130 4.87 -17.44 3.27
N ASP A 131 4.74 -18.71 2.88
CA ASP A 131 4.63 -19.85 3.80
C ASP A 131 6.03 -20.32 4.22
N MET A 132 6.41 -20.04 5.48
CA MET A 132 7.73 -20.36 6.02
C MET A 132 7.90 -21.85 6.35
N SER A 133 6.82 -22.63 6.34
CA SER A 133 6.86 -24.06 6.68
C SER A 133 7.33 -24.99 5.55
N ARG A 134 7.58 -24.43 4.37
CA ARG A 134 8.03 -25.18 3.17
C ARG A 134 9.09 -24.37 2.39
N PRO A 135 9.98 -25.02 1.64
CA PRO A 135 10.94 -24.34 0.78
C PRO A 135 10.24 -23.43 -0.24
N LEU A 136 10.94 -22.35 -0.65
CA LEU A 136 10.44 -21.46 -1.71
C LEU A 136 10.41 -22.23 -3.04
N GLU A 137 9.27 -22.13 -3.72
CA GLU A 137 9.07 -22.66 -5.06
C GLU A 137 9.20 -21.54 -6.11
N ASP A 138 9.15 -21.91 -7.39
CA ASP A 138 9.32 -20.96 -8.50
C ASP A 138 8.27 -19.84 -8.48
N ASP A 139 7.03 -20.14 -8.11
CA ASP A 139 5.96 -19.15 -8.01
C ASP A 139 6.20 -18.16 -6.85
N ASP A 140 6.77 -18.61 -5.73
CA ASP A 140 7.16 -17.72 -4.63
C ASP A 140 8.26 -16.76 -5.09
N ARG A 141 9.28 -17.26 -5.82
CA ARG A 141 10.36 -16.43 -6.37
C ARG A 141 9.85 -15.42 -7.39
N ARG A 142 8.93 -15.82 -8.27
CA ARG A 142 8.29 -14.92 -9.24
C ARG A 142 7.50 -13.80 -8.56
N LEU A 143 6.77 -14.10 -7.48
CA LEU A 143 6.05 -13.10 -6.70
C LEU A 143 7.00 -12.14 -5.99
N ILE A 144 8.09 -12.63 -5.42
CA ILE A 144 9.13 -11.81 -4.79
C ILE A 144 9.76 -10.88 -5.83
N GLU A 145 10.14 -11.39 -7.01
CA GLU A 145 10.67 -10.59 -8.10
C GLU A 145 9.67 -9.53 -8.59
N PHE A 146 8.40 -9.88 -8.68
CA PHE A 146 7.34 -8.97 -9.10
C PHE A 146 7.17 -7.78 -8.16
N VAL A 147 7.29 -7.94 -6.85
CA VAL A 147 7.11 -6.86 -5.89
C VAL A 147 8.31 -5.94 -5.77
N GLN A 148 9.48 -6.34 -6.28
CA GLN A 148 10.67 -5.49 -6.28
C GLN A 148 10.42 -4.17 -7.03
N GLY A 149 10.83 -3.06 -6.41
CA GLY A 149 10.60 -1.71 -6.95
C GLY A 149 9.19 -1.16 -6.73
N ARG A 150 8.29 -1.91 -6.09
CA ARG A 150 6.94 -1.49 -5.66
C ARG A 150 6.92 -1.24 -4.15
N LYS A 151 5.83 -0.65 -3.67
CA LYS A 151 5.58 -0.56 -2.22
C LYS A 151 4.97 -1.87 -1.75
N TYR A 152 5.70 -2.62 -0.95
CA TYR A 152 5.20 -3.89 -0.41
C TYR A 152 5.61 -4.10 1.04
N VAL A 153 4.89 -4.98 1.71
CA VAL A 153 5.23 -5.57 3.01
C VAL A 153 5.28 -7.07 2.83
N LEU A 154 6.41 -7.67 3.20
CA LEU A 154 6.53 -9.13 3.26
C LEU A 154 5.97 -9.64 4.58
N LEU A 155 5.10 -10.63 4.51
CA LEU A 155 4.52 -11.32 5.65
C LEU A 155 4.94 -12.79 5.65
N GLU A 156 5.76 -13.14 6.62
CA GLU A 156 6.17 -14.52 6.88
C GLU A 156 5.04 -15.21 7.66
N ASN A 157 4.35 -16.14 7.02
CA ASN A 157 3.24 -16.87 7.64
C ASN A 157 3.62 -18.31 8.01
N LYS A 158 2.84 -18.92 8.90
CA LYS A 158 3.02 -20.27 9.44
C LYS A 158 4.35 -20.45 10.18
N THR A 159 4.82 -19.39 10.83
CA THR A 159 6.04 -19.40 11.63
C THR A 159 5.90 -20.17 12.95
N ASP A 160 4.68 -20.61 13.26
CA ASP A 160 4.34 -21.57 14.33
C ASP A 160 4.70 -23.01 13.98
N LEU A 161 4.96 -23.29 12.70
CA LEU A 161 5.42 -24.58 12.21
C LEU A 161 6.95 -24.62 12.10
N GLU A 162 7.49 -25.80 11.78
CA GLU A 162 8.93 -25.94 11.50
C GLU A 162 9.31 -25.11 10.28
N ILE A 163 10.24 -24.16 10.45
CA ILE A 163 10.68 -23.26 9.37
C ILE A 163 11.58 -24.04 8.41
N SER A 164 11.18 -24.09 7.15
CA SER A 164 11.91 -24.78 6.07
C SER A 164 12.52 -23.82 5.04
N VAL A 165 12.17 -22.51 5.11
CA VAL A 165 12.76 -21.47 4.24
C VAL A 165 14.11 -21.07 4.79
N ASP A 166 15.11 -21.00 3.91
CA ASP A 166 16.40 -20.43 4.26
C ASP A 166 16.27 -18.92 4.40
N LYS A 167 16.53 -18.39 5.60
CA LYS A 167 16.47 -16.95 5.88
C LYS A 167 17.45 -16.14 5.02
N ASP A 168 18.61 -16.71 4.72
CA ASP A 168 19.58 -16.08 3.83
C ASP A 168 19.05 -15.97 2.39
N GLU A 169 18.15 -16.86 1.97
CA GLU A 169 17.49 -16.80 0.66
C GLU A 169 16.45 -15.67 0.62
N THR A 170 15.63 -15.54 1.66
CA THR A 170 14.66 -14.43 1.75
C THR A 170 15.33 -13.07 1.83
N GLU A 171 16.38 -12.92 2.63
CA GLU A 171 17.13 -11.65 2.76
C GLU A 171 17.86 -11.26 1.46
N LYS A 172 18.26 -12.21 0.63
CA LYS A 172 18.90 -11.93 -0.67
C LYS A 172 17.92 -11.57 -1.77
N LEU A 173 16.67 -11.96 -1.63
CA LEU A 173 15.61 -11.72 -2.59
C LEU A 173 14.85 -10.41 -2.30
N LEU A 174 15.08 -9.79 -1.15
CA LEU A 174 14.53 -8.51 -0.70
C LEU A 174 15.50 -7.37 -0.95
#